data_8e574fec1fe0a742b24ebe6eb7684a06
#
_entry.id   8e574fec1fe0a742b24ebe6eb7684a06
#
_cell.length_a   1.000
_cell.length_b   1.000
_cell.length_c   1.000
_cell.angle_alpha   90.00
_cell.angle_beta   90.00
_cell.angle_gamma   90.00
#
_symmetry.space_group_name_H-M   'P 1'
#
loop_
_entity.id
_entity.type
_entity.pdbx_description
1 polymer ?
#
loop_
_entity_poly.entity_id
_entity_poly.type
_entity_poly.pdbx_seq_one_letter_code
_entity_poly.pdbx_strand_id
1 'polypeptide(L)'
;RIISETVGLGVAEINNTKGLISVEKEISFNGKSLDNTEGKIITNNAVALGVENVINVKGLITGSSIDIEGKTLDTKEGQIITDGNVNLKVEKTDNTKGQIIGDKIKIKGKELNNTEGQIITDGNINLKVEKTDNTKGQITGDKIKITGKDLNNTEGQIIGNDLNLNTRKIENTRGILLAGDIKISAKDLENTEGAIQASNLSLDIKDTINNTKGLILGEENLSV
;
A
#
# COMPACT_ATOMS: atom_id res chain seq x y z
N ARG A 1 -5.00 -13.43 25.98
CA ARG A 1 -6.21 -13.59 25.16
C ARG A 1 -7.31 -12.67 25.69
N ILE A 2 -7.83 -11.81 24.85
CA ILE A 2 -9.00 -10.98 25.14
C ILE A 2 -10.13 -11.46 24.21
N ILE A 3 -11.29 -11.80 24.80
CA ILE A 3 -12.50 -12.16 24.06
C ILE A 3 -13.64 -11.37 24.68
N SER A 4 -14.34 -10.56 23.87
CA SER A 4 -15.40 -9.66 24.32
C SER A 4 -16.35 -9.36 23.18
N GLU A 5 -17.50 -8.78 23.49
CA GLU A 5 -18.38 -8.21 22.45
C GLU A 5 -17.76 -6.94 21.84
N THR A 6 -17.19 -6.08 22.67
CA THR A 6 -16.58 -4.81 22.25
C THR A 6 -15.33 -4.56 23.07
N VAL A 7 -14.27 -4.04 22.45
CA VAL A 7 -13.06 -3.60 23.13
C VAL A 7 -12.70 -2.19 22.68
N GLY A 8 -12.72 -1.27 23.67
CA GLY A 8 -12.14 0.06 23.55
C GLY A 8 -11.03 0.21 24.60
N LEU A 9 -9.81 0.48 24.17
CA LEU A 9 -8.66 0.67 25.04
C LEU A 9 -8.02 2.04 24.81
N GLY A 10 -8.03 2.87 25.86
CA GLY A 10 -7.29 4.14 25.92
C GLY A 10 -6.11 3.99 26.87
N VAL A 11 -5.08 3.25 26.44
CA VAL A 11 -3.89 2.96 27.25
C VAL A 11 -2.61 3.32 26.50
N ALA A 12 -1.56 3.64 27.24
CA ALA A 12 -0.31 4.05 26.59
C ALA A 12 0.28 2.94 25.71
N GLU A 13 0.23 1.70 26.16
CA GLU A 13 0.87 0.57 25.49
C GLU A 13 -0.04 -0.66 25.53
N ILE A 14 -0.13 -1.35 24.39
CA ILE A 14 -0.82 -2.63 24.24
C ILE A 14 0.20 -3.64 23.72
N ASN A 15 0.43 -4.71 24.44
CA ASN A 15 1.25 -5.83 24.02
C ASN A 15 0.36 -7.05 23.74
N ASN A 16 0.24 -7.42 22.47
CA ASN A 16 -0.47 -8.61 22.00
C ASN A 16 0.49 -9.59 21.29
N THR A 17 1.79 -9.55 21.63
CA THR A 17 2.81 -10.46 21.07
C THR A 17 2.38 -11.91 21.26
N LYS A 18 2.25 -12.67 20.14
CA LYS A 18 1.73 -14.05 20.12
C LYS A 18 0.35 -14.20 20.76
N GLY A 19 -0.34 -13.09 21.01
CA GLY A 19 -1.63 -13.03 21.66
C GLY A 19 -2.80 -13.12 20.69
N LEU A 20 -4.00 -13.17 21.27
CA LEU A 20 -5.24 -13.12 20.53
C LEU A 20 -6.17 -12.08 21.15
N ILE A 21 -6.55 -11.09 20.38
CA ILE A 21 -7.67 -10.20 20.65
C ILE A 21 -8.75 -10.54 19.65
N SER A 22 -9.86 -11.11 20.12
CA SER A 22 -10.98 -11.51 19.27
C SER A 22 -12.25 -10.88 19.82
N VAL A 23 -12.94 -10.12 19.01
CA VAL A 23 -14.08 -9.30 19.42
C VAL A 23 -15.21 -9.49 18.42
N GLU A 24 -16.46 -9.58 18.91
CA GLU A 24 -17.62 -9.76 18.04
C GLU A 24 -18.02 -8.48 17.32
N LYS A 25 -17.85 -7.34 17.99
CA LYS A 25 -18.22 -6.02 17.47
C LYS A 25 -16.96 -5.22 17.09
N GLU A 26 -16.86 -4.00 17.51
CA GLU A 26 -15.81 -3.06 17.13
C GLU A 26 -14.57 -3.17 18.03
N ILE A 27 -13.39 -2.99 17.43
CA ILE A 27 -12.12 -2.82 18.13
C ILE A 27 -11.67 -1.37 17.95
N SER A 28 -11.47 -0.66 19.07
CA SER A 28 -10.94 0.70 19.06
C SER A 28 -9.79 0.82 20.07
N PHE A 29 -8.58 1.13 19.57
CA PHE A 29 -7.41 1.37 20.39
C PHE A 29 -6.88 2.78 20.17
N ASN A 30 -6.58 3.47 21.28
CA ASN A 30 -5.95 4.78 21.26
C ASN A 30 -4.77 4.79 22.23
N GLY A 31 -3.57 5.14 21.77
CA GLY A 31 -2.40 5.10 22.63
C GLY A 31 -1.08 5.44 21.91
N LYS A 32 0.02 5.09 22.55
CA LYS A 32 1.36 5.34 22.00
C LYS A 32 1.89 4.15 21.20
N SER A 33 1.62 2.93 21.67
CA SER A 33 2.21 1.73 21.08
C SER A 33 1.26 0.55 21.13
N LEU A 34 1.15 -0.15 20.00
CA LEU A 34 0.53 -1.46 19.87
C LEU A 34 1.56 -2.42 19.28
N ASP A 35 1.93 -3.46 20.03
CA ASP A 35 2.74 -4.56 19.55
C ASP A 35 1.85 -5.79 19.33
N ASN A 36 1.64 -6.15 18.06
CA ASN A 36 0.91 -7.35 17.59
C ASN A 36 1.85 -8.34 16.89
N THR A 37 3.14 -8.35 17.29
CA THR A 37 4.13 -9.28 16.69
C THR A 37 3.69 -10.74 16.87
N GLU A 38 3.57 -11.46 15.75
CA GLU A 38 3.03 -12.83 15.71
C GLU A 38 1.63 -12.98 16.35
N GLY A 39 0.98 -11.88 16.70
CA GLY A 39 -0.33 -11.82 17.35
C GLY A 39 -1.47 -11.74 16.34
N LYS A 40 -2.69 -11.84 16.85
CA LYS A 40 -3.91 -11.72 16.05
C LYS A 40 -4.89 -10.73 16.68
N ILE A 41 -5.40 -9.83 15.85
CA ILE A 41 -6.49 -8.90 16.17
C ILE A 41 -7.60 -9.20 15.18
N ILE A 42 -8.73 -9.71 15.67
CA ILE A 42 -9.81 -10.25 14.82
C ILE A 42 -11.16 -9.72 15.28
N THR A 43 -11.92 -9.18 14.34
CA THR A 43 -13.34 -8.86 14.54
C THR A 43 -14.12 -9.05 13.24
N ASN A 44 -15.45 -9.23 13.34
CA ASN A 44 -16.35 -9.18 12.17
C ASN A 44 -16.77 -7.74 11.82
N ASN A 45 -16.38 -6.76 12.62
CA ASN A 45 -16.71 -5.34 12.45
C ASN A 45 -15.44 -4.49 12.22
N ALA A 46 -15.53 -3.18 12.49
CA ALA A 46 -14.43 -2.27 12.23
C ALA A 46 -13.28 -2.42 13.24
N VAL A 47 -12.06 -2.24 12.73
CA VAL A 47 -10.84 -2.05 13.52
C VAL A 47 -10.39 -0.61 13.37
N ALA A 48 -10.34 0.15 14.46
CA ALA A 48 -9.89 1.54 14.51
C ALA A 48 -8.68 1.66 15.45
N LEU A 49 -7.51 1.99 14.90
CA LEU A 49 -6.27 2.13 15.65
C LEU A 49 -5.75 3.57 15.56
N GLY A 50 -6.00 4.38 16.59
CA GLY A 50 -5.42 5.70 16.80
C GLY A 50 -4.14 5.59 17.62
N VAL A 51 -3.11 4.93 17.09
CA VAL A 51 -1.90 4.55 17.84
C VAL A 51 -0.66 5.11 17.15
N GLU A 52 0.18 5.83 17.89
CA GLU A 52 1.37 6.45 17.29
C GLU A 52 2.26 5.42 16.58
N ASN A 53 2.49 4.26 17.21
CA ASN A 53 3.34 3.21 16.65
C ASN A 53 2.63 1.86 16.70
N VAL A 54 2.37 1.29 15.52
CA VAL A 54 1.78 -0.05 15.36
C VAL A 54 2.84 -1.00 14.82
N ILE A 55 3.11 -2.07 15.55
CA ILE A 55 3.98 -3.17 15.15
C ILE A 55 3.09 -4.40 14.92
N ASN A 56 3.02 -4.86 13.67
CA ASN A 56 2.25 -6.03 13.23
C ASN A 56 3.15 -7.05 12.49
N VAL A 57 4.41 -7.14 12.93
CA VAL A 57 5.41 -8.06 12.32
C VAL A 57 4.93 -9.51 12.47
N LYS A 58 4.75 -10.20 11.33
CA LYS A 58 4.18 -11.56 11.26
C LYS A 58 2.81 -11.68 11.96
N GLY A 59 2.17 -10.55 12.27
CA GLY A 59 0.86 -10.50 12.92
C GLY A 59 -0.27 -10.43 11.91
N LEU A 60 -1.49 -10.62 12.38
CA LEU A 60 -2.72 -10.52 11.61
C LEU A 60 -3.63 -9.45 12.22
N ILE A 61 -4.11 -8.54 11.39
CA ILE A 61 -5.20 -7.62 11.72
C ILE A 61 -6.31 -7.84 10.69
N THR A 62 -7.51 -8.20 11.15
CA THR A 62 -8.67 -8.42 10.27
C THR A 62 -9.96 -7.92 10.89
N GLY A 63 -10.85 -7.40 10.03
CA GLY A 63 -12.15 -6.86 10.37
C GLY A 63 -12.96 -6.56 9.12
N SER A 64 -14.18 -6.00 9.24
CA SER A 64 -14.97 -5.56 8.09
C SER A 64 -14.42 -4.28 7.46
N SER A 65 -13.68 -3.49 8.20
CA SER A 65 -12.87 -2.35 7.73
C SER A 65 -11.72 -2.12 8.69
N ILE A 66 -10.64 -1.52 8.19
CA ILE A 66 -9.45 -1.24 8.99
C ILE A 66 -9.02 0.21 8.78
N ASP A 67 -9.02 0.97 9.86
CA ASP A 67 -8.55 2.35 9.92
C ASP A 67 -7.38 2.45 10.90
N ILE A 68 -6.21 2.87 10.41
CA ILE A 68 -5.00 3.06 11.23
C ILE A 68 -4.51 4.49 11.04
N GLU A 69 -4.37 5.22 12.15
CA GLU A 69 -3.81 6.58 12.17
C GLU A 69 -2.69 6.67 13.19
N GLY A 70 -1.50 7.11 12.74
CA GLY A 70 -0.33 7.19 13.60
C GLY A 70 0.94 7.70 12.92
N LYS A 71 2.08 7.43 13.54
CA LYS A 71 3.41 7.80 13.02
C LYS A 71 4.05 6.64 12.24
N THR A 72 4.00 5.43 12.81
CA THR A 72 4.62 4.27 12.18
C THR A 72 3.68 3.07 12.17
N LEU A 73 3.69 2.35 11.05
CA LEU A 73 3.10 1.02 10.91
C LEU A 73 4.17 0.08 10.35
N ASP A 74 4.61 -0.87 11.15
CA ASP A 74 5.50 -1.96 10.73
C ASP A 74 4.66 -3.23 10.59
N THR A 75 4.38 -3.64 9.34
CA THR A 75 3.65 -4.88 9.02
C THR A 75 4.51 -5.85 8.19
N LYS A 76 5.83 -5.87 8.47
CA LYS A 76 6.77 -6.81 7.83
C LYS A 76 6.35 -8.24 8.02
N GLU A 77 6.27 -8.99 6.91
CA GLU A 77 5.79 -10.38 6.91
C GLU A 77 4.39 -10.54 7.57
N GLY A 78 3.74 -9.44 7.95
CA GLY A 78 2.42 -9.41 8.59
C GLY A 78 1.30 -9.22 7.59
N GLN A 79 0.08 -9.26 8.09
CA GLN A 79 -1.11 -9.20 7.27
C GLN A 79 -2.12 -8.19 7.82
N ILE A 80 -2.65 -7.36 6.94
CA ILE A 80 -3.80 -6.47 7.15
C ILE A 80 -4.82 -6.88 6.10
N ILE A 81 -5.89 -7.57 6.50
CA ILE A 81 -6.83 -8.18 5.56
C ILE A 81 -8.27 -7.85 5.98
N THR A 82 -9.06 -7.36 5.03
CA THR A 82 -10.47 -7.05 5.21
C THR A 82 -11.24 -7.26 3.90
N ASP A 83 -12.53 -7.56 4.00
CA ASP A 83 -13.45 -7.54 2.84
C ASP A 83 -13.91 -6.12 2.51
N GLY A 84 -13.66 -5.15 3.38
CA GLY A 84 -14.01 -3.74 3.16
C GLY A 84 -12.79 -2.84 2.96
N ASN A 85 -12.88 -1.60 3.42
CA ASN A 85 -11.86 -0.61 3.16
C ASN A 85 -10.67 -0.71 4.12
N VAL A 86 -9.47 -0.46 3.59
CA VAL A 86 -8.26 -0.21 4.37
C VAL A 86 -7.88 1.27 4.22
N ASN A 87 -7.86 2.00 5.32
CA ASN A 87 -7.42 3.40 5.36
C ASN A 87 -6.22 3.54 6.31
N LEU A 88 -5.08 3.83 5.75
CA LEU A 88 -3.86 4.07 6.52
C LEU A 88 -3.46 5.56 6.41
N LYS A 89 -3.50 6.28 7.53
CA LYS A 89 -2.99 7.65 7.68
C LYS A 89 -1.77 7.60 8.58
N VAL A 90 -0.67 7.14 8.04
CA VAL A 90 0.54 6.85 8.80
C VAL A 90 1.74 7.51 8.12
N GLU A 91 2.58 8.22 8.88
CA GLU A 91 3.74 8.89 8.28
C GLU A 91 4.67 7.90 7.59
N LYS A 92 4.95 6.75 8.22
CA LYS A 92 5.80 5.69 7.67
C LYS A 92 5.13 4.34 7.77
N THR A 93 4.92 3.69 6.62
CA THR A 93 4.38 2.32 6.52
C THR A 93 5.47 1.41 5.95
N ASP A 94 5.79 0.34 6.65
CA ASP A 94 6.69 -0.71 6.19
C ASP A 94 5.91 -2.02 6.01
N ASN A 95 5.67 -2.39 4.75
CA ASN A 95 4.98 -3.61 4.33
C ASN A 95 5.94 -4.60 3.66
N THR A 96 7.24 -4.59 4.05
CA THR A 96 8.22 -5.51 3.48
C THR A 96 7.78 -6.96 3.67
N LYS A 97 7.61 -7.70 2.56
CA LYS A 97 7.09 -9.08 2.53
C LYS A 97 5.72 -9.26 3.19
N GLY A 98 5.03 -8.16 3.53
CA GLY A 98 3.71 -8.18 4.14
C GLY A 98 2.59 -8.13 3.11
N GLN A 99 1.35 -8.21 3.59
CA GLN A 99 0.16 -8.14 2.77
C GLN A 99 -0.84 -7.11 3.30
N ILE A 100 -1.31 -6.25 2.42
CA ILE A 100 -2.42 -5.33 2.66
C ILE A 100 -3.49 -5.63 1.61
N ILE A 101 -4.63 -6.17 2.06
CA ILE A 101 -5.71 -6.63 1.19
C ILE A 101 -7.05 -6.03 1.67
N GLY A 102 -7.85 -5.51 0.74
CA GLY A 102 -9.16 -4.94 1.05
C GLY A 102 -9.96 -4.61 -0.21
N ASP A 103 -11.23 -4.17 -0.08
CA ASP A 103 -12.05 -3.72 -1.23
C ASP A 103 -11.52 -2.41 -1.81
N LYS A 104 -11.18 -1.44 -0.96
CA LYS A 104 -10.52 -0.19 -1.36
C LYS A 104 -9.38 0.11 -0.41
N ILE A 105 -8.22 0.45 -0.98
CA ILE A 105 -7.03 0.73 -0.18
C ILE A 105 -6.62 2.18 -0.36
N LYS A 106 -6.51 2.89 0.76
CA LYS A 106 -6.04 4.27 0.80
C LYS A 106 -4.90 4.39 1.79
N ILE A 107 -3.75 4.81 1.29
CA ILE A 107 -2.56 5.05 2.12
C ILE A 107 -2.11 6.50 1.95
N LYS A 108 -1.99 7.21 3.06
CA LYS A 108 -1.49 8.58 3.10
C LYS A 108 -0.35 8.70 4.10
N GLY A 109 0.78 9.24 3.65
CA GLY A 109 1.95 9.40 4.51
C GLY A 109 3.15 10.05 3.82
N LYS A 110 4.31 9.86 4.43
CA LYS A 110 5.59 10.30 3.89
C LYS A 110 6.33 9.18 3.18
N GLU A 111 6.33 7.98 3.77
CA GLU A 111 7.07 6.83 3.26
C GLU A 111 6.18 5.59 3.27
N LEU A 112 6.17 4.87 2.15
CA LEU A 112 5.60 3.52 1.99
C LEU A 112 6.69 2.62 1.43
N ASN A 113 7.10 1.64 2.21
CA ASN A 113 7.98 0.56 1.78
C ASN A 113 7.13 -0.70 1.55
N ASN A 114 7.00 -1.13 0.30
CA ASN A 114 6.33 -2.37 -0.13
C ASN A 114 7.32 -3.35 -0.77
N THR A 115 8.59 -3.32 -0.34
CA THR A 115 9.63 -4.22 -0.88
C THR A 115 9.23 -5.68 -0.69
N GLU A 116 9.16 -6.45 -1.78
CA GLU A 116 8.69 -7.84 -1.79
C GLU A 116 7.29 -8.04 -1.18
N GLY A 117 6.57 -6.95 -0.86
CA GLY A 117 5.23 -6.95 -0.25
C GLY A 117 4.11 -6.91 -1.28
N GLN A 118 2.89 -7.04 -0.80
CA GLN A 118 1.70 -7.05 -1.63
C GLN A 118 0.67 -6.03 -1.12
N ILE A 119 0.13 -5.23 -2.04
CA ILE A 119 -1.03 -4.35 -1.83
C ILE A 119 -2.03 -4.72 -2.91
N ILE A 120 -3.11 -5.40 -2.53
CA ILE A 120 -4.02 -6.05 -3.48
C ILE A 120 -5.48 -5.71 -3.15
N THR A 121 -6.22 -5.35 -4.20
CA THR A 121 -7.67 -5.16 -4.15
C THR A 121 -8.30 -5.47 -5.50
N ASP A 122 -9.57 -5.83 -5.51
CA ASP A 122 -10.38 -5.85 -6.74
C ASP A 122 -10.93 -4.45 -7.07
N GLY A 123 -10.89 -3.52 -6.12
CA GLY A 123 -11.33 -2.13 -6.30
C GLY A 123 -10.18 -1.13 -6.47
N ASN A 124 -10.30 0.03 -5.83
CA ASN A 124 -9.41 1.15 -6.07
C ASN A 124 -8.26 1.24 -5.05
N ILE A 125 -7.06 1.58 -5.52
CA ILE A 125 -5.90 1.94 -4.71
C ILE A 125 -5.61 3.43 -4.86
N ASN A 126 -5.47 4.13 -3.75
CA ASN A 126 -5.06 5.54 -3.72
C ASN A 126 -3.89 5.73 -2.75
N LEU A 127 -2.70 5.85 -3.31
CA LEU A 127 -1.49 6.14 -2.56
C LEU A 127 -1.16 7.63 -2.68
N LYS A 128 -1.25 8.35 -1.57
CA LYS A 128 -0.81 9.75 -1.45
C LYS A 128 0.38 9.80 -0.51
N VAL A 129 1.54 9.43 -1.02
CA VAL A 129 2.75 9.20 -0.23
C VAL A 129 3.93 9.90 -0.90
N GLU A 130 4.76 10.62 -0.15
CA GLU A 130 5.90 11.35 -0.74
C GLU A 130 6.88 10.38 -1.43
N LYS A 131 7.21 9.25 -0.78
CA LYS A 131 8.09 8.22 -1.34
C LYS A 131 7.42 6.87 -1.25
N THR A 132 7.24 6.21 -2.39
CA THR A 132 6.74 4.85 -2.50
C THR A 132 7.85 3.95 -3.04
N ASP A 133 8.22 2.94 -2.29
CA ASP A 133 9.14 1.89 -2.71
C ASP A 133 8.37 0.58 -2.90
N ASN A 134 8.28 0.11 -4.14
CA ASN A 134 7.65 -1.15 -4.55
C ASN A 134 8.69 -2.10 -5.15
N THR A 135 9.96 -2.04 -4.70
CA THR A 135 11.03 -2.92 -5.19
C THR A 135 10.63 -4.39 -5.00
N LYS A 136 10.57 -5.14 -6.11
CA LYS A 136 10.11 -6.55 -6.13
C LYS A 136 8.72 -6.78 -5.52
N GLY A 137 7.98 -5.70 -5.21
CA GLY A 137 6.64 -5.76 -4.65
C GLY A 137 5.55 -5.80 -5.71
N GLN A 138 4.33 -6.02 -5.25
CA GLN A 138 3.15 -6.04 -6.10
C GLN A 138 2.10 -5.05 -5.60
N ILE A 139 1.59 -4.23 -6.52
CA ILE A 139 0.44 -3.35 -6.32
C ILE A 139 -0.58 -3.70 -7.40
N THR A 140 -1.74 -4.25 -7.00
CA THR A 140 -2.76 -4.70 -7.96
C THR A 140 -4.14 -4.19 -7.54
N GLY A 141 -4.87 -3.59 -8.50
CA GLY A 141 -6.22 -3.05 -8.26
C GLY A 141 -6.90 -2.64 -9.56
N ASP A 142 -8.19 -2.32 -9.50
CA ASP A 142 -8.92 -1.83 -10.68
C ASP A 142 -8.38 -0.45 -11.11
N LYS A 143 -8.50 0.55 -10.23
CA LYS A 143 -7.97 1.90 -10.48
C LYS A 143 -6.89 2.23 -9.47
N ILE A 144 -5.69 2.44 -9.97
CA ILE A 144 -4.53 2.73 -9.13
C ILE A 144 -4.10 4.18 -9.34
N LYS A 145 -4.13 4.96 -8.28
CA LYS A 145 -3.61 6.33 -8.28
C LYS A 145 -2.46 6.43 -7.29
N ILE A 146 -1.29 6.83 -7.78
CA ILE A 146 -0.10 7.08 -6.97
C ILE A 146 0.30 8.54 -7.15
N THR A 147 0.36 9.27 -6.04
CA THR A 147 0.74 10.70 -6.04
C THR A 147 1.80 10.92 -4.98
N GLY A 148 2.91 11.55 -5.37
CA GLY A 148 4.00 11.83 -4.45
C GLY A 148 5.21 12.50 -5.09
N LYS A 149 6.37 12.29 -4.50
CA LYS A 149 7.64 12.77 -5.05
C LYS A 149 8.33 11.68 -5.86
N ASP A 150 8.54 10.52 -5.25
CA ASP A 150 9.34 9.47 -5.85
C ASP A 150 8.58 8.12 -5.79
N LEU A 151 8.53 7.43 -6.93
CA LEU A 151 8.03 6.07 -7.05
C LEU A 151 9.19 5.19 -7.54
N ASN A 152 9.59 4.22 -6.74
CA ASN A 152 10.50 3.15 -7.11
C ASN A 152 9.72 1.86 -7.33
N ASN A 153 9.71 1.35 -8.56
CA ASN A 153 9.10 0.07 -8.96
C ASN A 153 10.16 -0.88 -9.55
N THR A 154 11.41 -0.79 -9.05
CA THR A 154 12.50 -1.66 -9.53
C THR A 154 12.16 -3.13 -9.30
N GLU A 155 12.16 -3.93 -10.38
CA GLU A 155 11.75 -5.34 -10.37
C GLU A 155 10.33 -5.60 -9.81
N GLY A 156 9.56 -4.53 -9.52
CA GLY A 156 8.20 -4.59 -8.98
C GLY A 156 7.13 -4.63 -10.07
N GLN A 157 5.89 -4.82 -9.65
CA GLN A 157 4.75 -4.86 -10.55
C GLN A 157 3.64 -3.93 -10.05
N ILE A 158 3.09 -3.11 -10.96
CA ILE A 158 1.90 -2.30 -10.72
C ILE A 158 0.93 -2.62 -11.85
N ILE A 159 -0.19 -3.26 -11.52
CA ILE A 159 -1.13 -3.84 -12.50
C ILE A 159 -2.56 -3.41 -12.17
N GLY A 160 -3.27 -2.87 -13.17
CA GLY A 160 -4.65 -2.42 -13.02
C GLY A 160 -5.41 -2.32 -14.34
N ASN A 161 -6.63 -1.78 -14.29
CA ASN A 161 -7.34 -1.33 -15.48
C ASN A 161 -7.01 0.13 -15.81
N ASP A 162 -7.00 1.00 -14.80
CA ASP A 162 -6.57 2.41 -14.91
C ASP A 162 -5.38 2.67 -13.98
N LEU A 163 -4.27 3.17 -14.51
CA LEU A 163 -3.09 3.55 -13.75
C LEU A 163 -2.78 5.04 -13.93
N ASN A 164 -2.84 5.80 -12.86
CA ASN A 164 -2.54 7.23 -12.84
C ASN A 164 -1.37 7.51 -11.88
N LEU A 165 -0.21 7.79 -12.44
CA LEU A 165 1.01 8.10 -11.71
C LEU A 165 1.33 9.59 -11.85
N ASN A 166 1.34 10.31 -10.72
CA ASN A 166 1.72 11.72 -10.67
C ASN A 166 2.79 11.93 -9.61
N THR A 167 4.04 11.87 -10.03
CA THR A 167 5.19 11.93 -9.14
C THR A 167 6.29 12.79 -9.77
N ARG A 168 7.30 13.17 -9.00
CA ARG A 168 8.46 13.88 -9.54
C ARG A 168 9.39 12.92 -10.30
N LYS A 169 9.65 11.74 -9.74
CA LYS A 169 10.52 10.72 -10.34
C LYS A 169 9.82 9.35 -10.33
N ILE A 170 9.92 8.63 -11.44
CA ILE A 170 9.52 7.22 -11.54
C ILE A 170 10.76 6.40 -11.93
N GLU A 171 11.02 5.36 -11.17
CA GLU A 171 12.05 4.37 -11.43
C GLU A 171 11.37 3.01 -11.62
N ASN A 172 11.37 2.51 -12.88
CA ASN A 172 10.76 1.24 -13.30
C ASN A 172 11.80 0.30 -13.89
N THR A 173 13.03 0.32 -13.35
CA THR A 173 14.13 -0.54 -13.82
C THR A 173 13.78 -2.02 -13.63
N ARG A 174 13.67 -2.77 -14.74
CA ARG A 174 13.18 -4.16 -14.78
C ARG A 174 11.80 -4.36 -14.15
N GLY A 175 11.07 -3.27 -13.89
CA GLY A 175 9.72 -3.30 -13.35
C GLY A 175 8.65 -3.37 -14.43
N ILE A 176 7.42 -3.60 -14.03
CA ILE A 176 6.26 -3.71 -14.90
C ILE A 176 5.18 -2.70 -14.46
N LEU A 177 4.75 -1.86 -15.41
CA LEU A 177 3.55 -1.05 -15.32
C LEU A 177 2.60 -1.54 -16.41
N LEU A 178 1.47 -2.13 -16.03
CA LEU A 178 0.52 -2.74 -16.95
C LEU A 178 -0.91 -2.32 -16.62
N ALA A 179 -1.62 -1.74 -17.61
CA ALA A 179 -3.04 -1.41 -17.44
C ALA A 179 -3.74 -1.30 -18.81
N GLY A 180 -5.07 -1.16 -18.81
CA GLY A 180 -5.82 -0.75 -20.00
C GLY A 180 -5.47 0.68 -20.38
N ASP A 181 -5.56 1.60 -19.41
CA ASP A 181 -5.19 3.01 -19.56
C ASP A 181 -4.06 3.38 -18.58
N ILE A 182 -2.98 3.95 -19.09
CA ILE A 182 -1.89 4.48 -18.27
C ILE A 182 -1.71 5.97 -18.54
N LYS A 183 -1.74 6.75 -17.46
CA LYS A 183 -1.35 8.16 -17.48
C LYS A 183 -0.20 8.40 -16.50
N ILE A 184 0.92 8.85 -17.02
CA ILE A 184 2.12 9.19 -16.24
C ILE A 184 2.38 10.69 -16.39
N SER A 185 2.47 11.39 -15.27
CA SER A 185 2.98 12.77 -15.20
C SER A 185 4.15 12.81 -14.23
N ALA A 186 5.35 13.09 -14.74
CA ALA A 186 6.57 13.11 -13.94
C ALA A 186 7.58 14.12 -14.48
N LYS A 187 8.62 14.42 -13.70
CA LYS A 187 9.79 15.12 -14.21
C LYS A 187 10.71 14.15 -14.94
N ASP A 188 11.01 13.03 -14.29
CA ASP A 188 11.95 12.03 -14.79
C ASP A 188 11.32 10.63 -14.79
N LEU A 189 11.51 9.89 -15.89
CA LEU A 189 11.10 8.49 -16.05
C LEU A 189 12.31 7.62 -16.42
N GLU A 190 12.67 6.69 -15.54
CA GLU A 190 13.66 5.66 -15.75
C GLU A 190 12.95 4.32 -15.99
N ASN A 191 13.09 3.73 -17.19
CA ASN A 191 12.47 2.45 -17.59
C ASN A 191 13.50 1.49 -18.17
N THR A 192 14.75 1.52 -17.66
CA THR A 192 15.82 0.61 -18.12
C THR A 192 15.42 -0.85 -17.91
N GLU A 193 15.42 -1.63 -18.99
CA GLU A 193 14.99 -3.03 -19.00
C GLU A 193 13.56 -3.26 -18.45
N GLY A 194 12.78 -2.20 -18.18
CA GLY A 194 11.42 -2.26 -17.68
C GLY A 194 10.37 -2.31 -18.79
N ALA A 195 9.13 -2.57 -18.41
CA ALA A 195 7.99 -2.56 -19.31
C ALA A 195 6.89 -1.61 -18.85
N ILE A 196 6.43 -0.74 -19.74
CA ILE A 196 5.22 0.09 -19.60
C ILE A 196 4.32 -0.25 -20.76
N GLN A 197 3.20 -0.88 -20.49
CA GLN A 197 2.29 -1.36 -21.52
C GLN A 197 0.84 -1.03 -21.19
N ALA A 198 0.13 -0.45 -22.16
CA ALA A 198 -1.28 -0.14 -22.06
C ALA A 198 -1.96 -0.18 -23.43
N SER A 199 -3.29 -0.26 -23.46
CA SER A 199 -4.03 0.06 -24.69
C SER A 199 -3.88 1.55 -25.00
N ASN A 200 -4.13 2.41 -24.02
CA ASN A 200 -3.92 3.86 -24.16
C ASN A 200 -2.85 4.34 -23.19
N LEU A 201 -1.75 4.88 -23.69
CA LEU A 201 -0.62 5.35 -22.92
C LEU A 201 -0.40 6.85 -23.12
N SER A 202 -0.44 7.62 -22.04
CA SER A 202 -0.13 9.05 -22.03
C SER A 202 1.04 9.34 -21.10
N LEU A 203 2.10 9.90 -21.63
CA LEU A 203 3.31 10.30 -20.91
C LEU A 203 3.47 11.82 -20.95
N ASP A 204 3.38 12.49 -19.82
CA ASP A 204 3.71 13.91 -19.64
C ASP A 204 5.00 14.01 -18.81
N ILE A 205 6.14 13.87 -19.47
CA ILE A 205 7.46 13.87 -18.83
C ILE A 205 8.17 15.20 -19.14
N LYS A 206 8.57 15.90 -18.08
CA LYS A 206 9.08 17.28 -18.23
C LYS A 206 10.56 17.37 -18.57
N ASP A 207 11.37 16.36 -18.20
CA ASP A 207 12.83 16.47 -18.32
C ASP A 207 13.43 15.23 -19.03
N THR A 208 13.40 14.06 -18.41
CA THR A 208 14.13 12.89 -18.95
C THR A 208 13.25 11.66 -19.06
N ILE A 209 13.31 10.98 -20.22
CA ILE A 209 12.88 9.59 -20.40
C ILE A 209 14.11 8.75 -20.74
N ASN A 210 14.47 7.81 -19.87
CA ASN A 210 15.45 6.77 -20.18
C ASN A 210 14.72 5.42 -20.36
N ASN A 211 14.73 4.90 -21.57
CA ASN A 211 14.11 3.60 -21.92
C ASN A 211 15.15 2.62 -22.47
N THR A 212 16.36 2.64 -21.92
CA THR A 212 17.46 1.74 -22.37
C THR A 212 17.03 0.29 -22.22
N LYS A 213 16.96 -0.45 -23.34
CA LYS A 213 16.47 -1.83 -23.41
C LYS A 213 15.08 -2.07 -22.82
N GLY A 214 14.32 -1.02 -22.54
CA GLY A 214 12.97 -1.11 -22.00
C GLY A 214 11.89 -1.11 -23.09
N LEU A 215 10.67 -1.43 -22.70
CA LEU A 215 9.48 -1.37 -23.53
C LEU A 215 8.58 -0.22 -23.05
N ILE A 216 8.16 0.64 -23.99
CA ILE A 216 7.05 1.59 -23.81
C ILE A 216 6.09 1.33 -24.95
N LEU A 217 4.89 0.81 -24.66
CA LEU A 217 3.91 0.39 -25.65
C LEU A 217 2.52 0.93 -25.33
N GLY A 218 1.97 1.71 -26.25
CA GLY A 218 0.54 2.01 -26.34
C GLY A 218 -0.02 1.24 -27.52
N GLU A 219 -0.85 0.24 -27.29
CA GLU A 219 -1.33 -0.66 -28.35
C GLU A 219 -2.27 0.06 -29.33
N GLU A 220 -3.13 0.94 -28.81
CA GLU A 220 -4.05 1.75 -29.60
C GLU A 220 -3.56 3.20 -29.74
N ASN A 221 -3.15 3.80 -28.62
CA ASN A 221 -2.70 5.19 -28.56
C ASN A 221 -1.47 5.35 -27.68
N LEU A 222 -0.48 6.09 -28.19
CA LEU A 222 0.68 6.57 -27.46
C LEU A 222 0.79 8.09 -27.64
N SER A 223 0.76 8.83 -26.54
CA SER A 223 1.03 10.28 -26.47
C SER A 223 2.21 10.54 -25.55
N VAL A 224 3.19 11.29 -26.03
CA VAL A 224 4.41 11.68 -25.29
C VAL A 224 4.57 13.19 -25.32
#